data_dc3ed0a859b774f17cae210391313b64
#
_entry.id   dc3ed0a859b774f17cae210391313b64
#
_cell.length_a   1.000
_cell.length_b   1.000
_cell.length_c   1.000
_cell.angle_alpha   90.00
_cell.angle_beta   90.00
_cell.angle_gamma   90.00
#
_symmetry.space_group_name_H-M   'P 1'
#
loop_
_entity.id
_entity.type
_entity.pdbx_description
1 polymer ?
#
loop_
_entity_poly.entity_id
_entity_poly.type
_entity_poly.pdbx_seq_one_letter_code
_entity_poly.pdbx_strand_id
1 'polypeptide(L)'
;KESIPQDAGLRELVSSYRKKISETPLDIDSEVQSDPNAIPGVTSTATYVGSESCKQCHAEDYEIWSKSGHAHAFETLEKIDSQADPHCVKCHTVGFGKPSGYRRPLGGESSLTDVGCESCHGPASEHIARYRDGKPNNFQFRPLGPGDCTTCHYGEFSRPFNWDEFWPPISHGKQDKGKSEEKHPEVNSPR
;
A
#
# COMPACT_ATOMS: atom_id res chain seq x y z
N LYS A 1 -21.31 -11.66 21.01
CA LYS A 1 -19.99 -12.34 20.86
C LYS A 1 -19.41 -12.43 22.27
N GLU A 2 -19.23 -13.62 22.80
CA GLU A 2 -18.49 -13.82 24.04
C GLU A 2 -17.05 -13.35 23.82
N SER A 3 -16.57 -12.47 24.70
CA SER A 3 -15.18 -12.04 24.69
C SER A 3 -14.32 -13.19 25.21
N ILE A 4 -13.43 -13.70 24.38
CA ILE A 4 -12.43 -14.68 24.82
C ILE A 4 -11.55 -13.98 25.88
N PRO A 5 -11.43 -14.56 27.09
CA PRO A 5 -10.56 -14.01 28.13
C PRO A 5 -9.12 -13.94 27.59
N GLN A 6 -8.53 -12.75 27.61
CA GLN A 6 -7.15 -12.59 27.18
C GLN A 6 -6.21 -12.89 28.36
N ASP A 7 -5.25 -13.76 28.14
CA ASP A 7 -4.18 -14.02 29.10
C ASP A 7 -3.34 -12.77 29.38
N ALA A 8 -3.20 -12.41 30.64
CA ALA A 8 -2.50 -11.19 31.04
C ALA A 8 -0.99 -11.27 30.71
N GLY A 9 -0.37 -12.44 30.86
CA GLY A 9 1.04 -12.64 30.55
C GLY A 9 1.34 -12.53 29.06
N LEU A 10 0.44 -13.05 28.20
CA LEU A 10 0.57 -12.90 26.76
C LEU A 10 0.40 -11.45 26.32
N ARG A 11 -0.50 -10.70 26.95
CA ARG A 11 -0.64 -9.25 26.64
C ARG A 11 0.62 -8.48 27.01
N GLU A 12 1.19 -8.74 28.17
CA GLU A 12 2.43 -8.09 28.59
C GLU A 12 3.60 -8.44 27.67
N LEU A 13 3.70 -9.71 27.25
CA LEU A 13 4.72 -10.14 26.28
C LEU A 13 4.59 -9.40 24.94
N VAL A 14 3.38 -9.33 24.39
CA VAL A 14 3.10 -8.63 23.13
C VAL A 14 3.39 -7.13 23.25
N SER A 15 2.98 -6.51 24.36
CA SER A 15 3.27 -5.09 24.62
C SER A 15 4.78 -4.81 24.71
N SER A 16 5.51 -5.66 25.44
CA SER A 16 6.97 -5.57 25.54
C SER A 16 7.67 -5.72 24.20
N TYR A 17 7.21 -6.67 23.39
CA TYR A 17 7.71 -6.88 22.02
C TYR A 17 7.47 -5.64 21.16
N ARG A 18 6.25 -5.13 21.13
CA ARG A 18 5.89 -3.92 20.35
C ARG A 18 6.71 -2.71 20.75
N LYS A 19 6.90 -2.51 22.05
CA LYS A 19 7.78 -1.47 22.58
C LYS A 19 9.21 -1.64 22.07
N LYS A 20 9.75 -2.85 22.19
CA LYS A 20 11.12 -3.15 21.72
C LYS A 20 11.31 -2.85 20.23
N ILE A 21 10.38 -3.28 19.37
CA ILE A 21 10.49 -2.99 17.93
C ILE A 21 10.28 -1.51 17.62
N SER A 22 9.47 -0.78 18.41
CA SER A 22 9.32 0.67 18.22
C SER A 22 10.58 1.46 18.54
N GLU A 23 11.40 0.97 19.45
CA GLU A 23 12.66 1.57 19.87
C GLU A 23 13.87 1.10 19.02
N THR A 24 13.70 0.01 18.25
CA THR A 24 14.79 -0.55 17.44
C THR A 24 14.77 0.07 16.05
N PRO A 25 15.87 0.65 15.56
CA PRO A 25 15.99 1.07 14.16
C PRO A 25 15.77 -0.13 13.23
N LEU A 26 14.93 0.05 12.21
CA LEU A 26 14.79 -0.94 11.15
C LEU A 26 15.92 -0.70 10.14
N ASP A 27 16.84 -1.62 10.02
CA ASP A 27 17.85 -1.63 8.95
C ASP A 27 17.20 -2.15 7.66
N ILE A 28 16.42 -1.26 7.01
CA ILE A 28 15.72 -1.57 5.77
C ILE A 28 16.69 -1.47 4.58
N ASP A 29 17.75 -0.72 4.71
CA ASP A 29 18.69 -0.44 3.61
C ASP A 29 19.53 -1.67 3.27
N SER A 30 19.76 -2.58 4.22
CA SER A 30 20.42 -3.87 3.97
C SER A 30 19.53 -4.89 3.24
N GLU A 31 18.21 -4.71 3.28
CA GLU A 31 17.21 -5.61 2.68
C GLU A 31 16.50 -4.99 1.47
N VAL A 32 16.96 -3.86 0.94
CA VAL A 32 16.40 -3.29 -0.29
C VAL A 32 16.61 -4.29 -1.44
N GLN A 33 15.67 -5.19 -1.56
CA GLN A 33 15.63 -6.14 -2.67
C GLN A 33 15.37 -5.36 -3.95
N SER A 34 16.15 -5.66 -4.98
CA SER A 34 15.85 -5.24 -6.33
C SER A 34 14.40 -5.60 -6.63
N ASP A 35 13.65 -4.64 -7.17
CA ASP A 35 12.25 -4.88 -7.56
C ASP A 35 12.20 -6.13 -8.47
N PRO A 36 11.51 -7.21 -8.08
CA PRO A 36 11.41 -8.41 -8.92
C PRO A 36 10.69 -8.14 -10.25
N ASN A 37 9.97 -7.01 -10.33
CA ASN A 37 9.33 -6.54 -11.57
C ASN A 37 10.16 -5.48 -12.31
N ALA A 38 11.36 -5.17 -11.82
CA ALA A 38 12.26 -4.26 -12.53
C ALA A 38 12.64 -4.85 -13.89
N ILE A 39 12.41 -4.10 -14.96
CA ILE A 39 12.85 -4.49 -16.28
C ILE A 39 14.38 -4.47 -16.30
N PRO A 40 15.06 -5.60 -16.60
CA PRO A 40 16.51 -5.63 -16.63
C PRO A 40 17.09 -4.52 -17.54
N GLY A 41 17.98 -3.71 -16.97
CA GLY A 41 18.60 -2.59 -17.70
C GLY A 41 17.82 -1.26 -17.66
N VAL A 42 16.64 -1.21 -17.04
CA VAL A 42 15.91 0.03 -16.77
C VAL A 42 16.06 0.37 -15.30
N THR A 43 16.96 1.29 -14.98
CA THR A 43 17.01 1.91 -13.66
C THR A 43 15.96 3.00 -13.62
N SER A 44 14.81 2.75 -12.99
CA SER A 44 13.87 3.82 -12.66
C SER A 44 14.49 4.69 -11.58
N THR A 45 14.62 5.97 -11.86
CA THR A 45 15.01 7.00 -10.89
C THR A 45 13.79 7.59 -10.17
N ALA A 46 12.59 7.11 -10.49
CA ALA A 46 11.36 7.57 -9.89
C ALA A 46 11.33 7.28 -8.39
N THR A 47 10.88 8.26 -7.63
CA THR A 47 10.72 8.19 -6.18
C THR A 47 9.25 8.30 -5.78
N TYR A 48 8.93 7.76 -4.59
CA TYR A 48 7.60 7.91 -4.01
C TYR A 48 7.42 9.34 -3.49
N VAL A 49 6.25 9.91 -3.73
CA VAL A 49 5.93 11.33 -3.44
C VAL A 49 4.73 11.52 -2.52
N GLY A 50 3.97 10.45 -2.25
CA GLY A 50 2.76 10.47 -1.43
C GLY A 50 1.50 10.93 -2.14
N SER A 51 0.36 10.47 -1.65
CA SER A 51 -0.95 10.62 -2.31
C SER A 51 -1.40 12.07 -2.46
N GLU A 52 -1.03 12.97 -1.56
CA GLU A 52 -1.36 14.40 -1.66
C GLU A 52 -0.81 15.04 -2.95
N SER A 53 0.32 14.55 -3.44
CA SER A 53 0.92 15.03 -4.70
C SER A 53 0.06 14.73 -5.93
N CYS A 54 -0.85 13.76 -5.84
CA CYS A 54 -1.73 13.34 -6.93
C CYS A 54 -3.01 14.19 -7.01
N LYS A 55 -3.45 14.72 -5.87
CA LYS A 55 -4.74 15.40 -5.68
C LYS A 55 -5.01 16.54 -6.67
N GLN A 56 -3.99 17.32 -6.97
CA GLN A 56 -4.14 18.49 -7.82
C GLN A 56 -4.62 18.14 -9.24
N CYS A 57 -4.17 17.03 -9.80
CA CYS A 57 -4.49 16.61 -11.16
C CYS A 57 -5.52 15.47 -11.21
N HIS A 58 -5.64 14.69 -10.16
CA HIS A 58 -6.51 13.51 -10.04
C HIS A 58 -7.51 13.68 -8.89
N ALA A 59 -8.20 14.84 -8.83
CA ALA A 59 -9.06 15.18 -7.71
C ALA A 59 -10.22 14.20 -7.49
N GLU A 60 -10.86 13.72 -8.56
CA GLU A 60 -11.97 12.77 -8.50
C GLU A 60 -11.49 11.40 -8.01
N ASP A 61 -10.37 10.92 -8.52
CA ASP A 61 -9.76 9.64 -8.13
C ASP A 61 -9.28 9.69 -6.67
N TYR A 62 -8.69 10.83 -6.29
CA TYR A 62 -8.28 11.10 -4.90
C TYR A 62 -9.48 11.07 -3.94
N GLU A 63 -10.61 11.63 -4.33
CA GLU A 63 -11.82 11.64 -3.51
C GLU A 63 -12.37 10.22 -3.29
N ILE A 64 -12.34 9.35 -4.30
CA ILE A 64 -12.72 7.94 -4.17
C ILE A 64 -11.78 7.24 -3.18
N TRP A 65 -10.47 7.38 -3.39
CA TRP A 65 -9.45 6.79 -2.52
C TRP A 65 -9.59 7.26 -1.07
N SER A 66 -9.75 8.56 -0.84
CA SER A 66 -9.79 9.16 0.51
C SER A 66 -10.96 8.66 1.37
N LYS A 67 -12.03 8.18 0.74
CA LYS A 67 -13.19 7.57 1.41
C LYS A 67 -13.05 6.07 1.63
N SER A 68 -12.02 5.46 1.08
CA SER A 68 -11.79 4.02 1.17
C SER A 68 -11.04 3.65 2.45
N GLY A 69 -11.11 2.38 2.84
CA GLY A 69 -10.30 1.85 3.94
C GLY A 69 -8.79 1.92 3.69
N HIS A 70 -8.37 2.06 2.44
CA HIS A 70 -6.96 2.20 2.08
C HIS A 70 -6.34 3.51 2.59
N ALA A 71 -7.10 4.61 2.54
CA ALA A 71 -6.65 5.92 3.02
C ALA A 71 -6.57 6.03 4.55
N HIS A 72 -6.99 5.01 5.27
CA HIS A 72 -7.03 4.95 6.73
C HIS A 72 -6.37 3.66 7.25
N ALA A 73 -5.57 3.02 6.41
CA ALA A 73 -5.00 1.73 6.74
C ALA A 73 -4.00 1.82 7.89
N PHE A 74 -3.19 2.88 7.94
CA PHE A 74 -2.17 3.06 8.98
C PHE A 74 -2.78 3.31 10.37
N GLU A 75 -3.88 4.05 10.44
CA GLU A 75 -4.62 4.27 11.69
C GLU A 75 -5.05 2.95 12.36
N THR A 76 -5.30 1.91 11.58
CA THR A 76 -5.67 0.60 12.12
C THR A 76 -4.52 -0.04 12.90
N LEU A 77 -3.28 0.22 12.50
CA LEU A 77 -2.08 -0.23 13.20
C LEU A 77 -1.85 0.58 14.49
N GLU A 78 -2.06 1.89 14.43
CA GLU A 78 -1.92 2.78 15.59
C GLU A 78 -2.87 2.38 16.72
N LYS A 79 -4.12 2.03 16.37
CA LYS A 79 -5.14 1.57 17.33
C LYS A 79 -4.74 0.32 18.13
N ILE A 80 -3.77 -0.43 17.64
CA ILE A 80 -3.30 -1.68 18.25
C ILE A 80 -1.79 -1.67 18.52
N ASP A 81 -1.14 -0.51 18.50
CA ASP A 81 0.30 -0.32 18.73
C ASP A 81 1.20 -1.19 17.82
N SER A 82 0.79 -1.39 16.55
CA SER A 82 1.52 -2.24 15.58
C SER A 82 2.16 -1.46 14.43
N GLN A 83 2.15 -0.13 14.49
CA GLN A 83 2.70 0.77 13.46
C GLN A 83 4.24 0.70 13.32
N ALA A 84 4.91 -0.01 14.21
CA ALA A 84 6.35 -0.26 14.13
C ALA A 84 6.69 -1.66 13.60
N ASP A 85 5.71 -2.55 13.46
CA ASP A 85 5.92 -3.92 13.03
C ASP A 85 6.14 -4.00 11.51
N PRO A 86 7.31 -4.50 11.03
CA PRO A 86 7.60 -4.64 9.60
C PRO A 86 6.57 -5.49 8.86
N HIS A 87 6.03 -6.52 9.51
CA HIS A 87 4.99 -7.39 8.91
C HIS A 87 3.68 -6.65 8.66
N CYS A 88 3.37 -5.65 9.48
CA CYS A 88 2.18 -4.84 9.33
C CYS A 88 2.40 -3.70 8.32
N VAL A 89 3.48 -2.92 8.51
CA VAL A 89 3.70 -1.71 7.71
C VAL A 89 3.94 -1.99 6.23
N LYS A 90 4.44 -3.18 5.87
CA LYS A 90 4.62 -3.55 4.45
C LYS A 90 3.35 -3.46 3.61
N CYS A 91 2.17 -3.70 4.22
CA CYS A 91 0.87 -3.62 3.56
C CYS A 91 0.12 -2.31 3.88
N HIS A 92 0.52 -1.58 4.93
CA HIS A 92 -0.16 -0.39 5.42
C HIS A 92 0.60 0.90 5.12
N THR A 93 1.62 0.83 4.25
CA THR A 93 2.41 2.00 3.84
C THR A 93 2.83 1.88 2.37
N VAL A 94 3.29 2.99 1.80
CA VAL A 94 3.73 3.07 0.41
C VAL A 94 5.20 2.67 0.30
N GLY A 95 5.49 1.63 -0.48
CA GLY A 95 6.85 1.30 -0.88
C GLY A 95 7.78 0.84 0.25
N PHE A 96 7.26 0.27 1.35
CA PHE A 96 8.10 -0.29 2.41
C PHE A 96 9.10 -1.30 1.85
N GLY A 97 10.39 -1.17 2.20
CA GLY A 97 11.46 -1.99 1.66
C GLY A 97 11.92 -1.63 0.25
N LYS A 98 11.33 -0.62 -0.38
CA LYS A 98 11.76 -0.12 -1.70
C LYS A 98 12.59 1.15 -1.56
N PRO A 99 13.47 1.48 -2.54
CA PRO A 99 14.15 2.77 -2.57
C PRO A 99 13.14 3.93 -2.49
N SER A 100 13.42 4.95 -1.70
CA SER A 100 12.54 6.10 -1.42
C SER A 100 11.16 5.80 -0.83
N GLY A 101 10.82 4.53 -0.55
CA GLY A 101 9.57 4.15 0.07
C GLY A 101 9.51 4.48 1.56
N TYR A 102 8.40 4.10 2.18
CA TYR A 102 8.17 4.37 3.60
C TYR A 102 9.36 3.99 4.47
N ARG A 103 9.77 4.93 5.31
CA ARG A 103 10.70 4.72 6.43
C ARG A 103 10.01 5.24 7.68
N ARG A 104 10.10 4.48 8.77
CA ARG A 104 9.56 4.95 10.04
C ARG A 104 10.29 6.23 10.45
N PRO A 105 9.59 7.37 10.57
CA PRO A 105 10.23 8.59 10.99
C PRO A 105 10.66 8.47 12.45
N LEU A 106 11.84 9.00 12.79
CA LEU A 106 12.29 9.14 14.17
C LEU A 106 11.56 10.27 14.91
N GLY A 107 10.63 10.93 14.24
CA GLY A 107 9.76 11.99 14.71
C GLY A 107 9.02 12.61 13.53
N GLY A 108 7.78 13.05 13.75
CA GLY A 108 6.91 13.62 12.73
C GLY A 108 6.11 12.58 11.94
N GLU A 109 5.36 13.08 10.95
CA GLU A 109 4.51 12.27 10.09
C GLU A 109 5.22 11.93 8.78
N SER A 110 4.86 10.80 8.20
CA SER A 110 5.30 10.41 6.87
C SER A 110 4.16 10.57 5.87
N SER A 111 4.44 11.17 4.70
CA SER A 111 3.48 11.24 3.59
C SER A 111 3.23 9.88 2.91
N LEU A 112 3.95 8.84 3.34
CA LEU A 112 3.90 7.49 2.79
C LEU A 112 3.19 6.49 3.72
N THR A 113 2.47 6.97 4.73
CA THR A 113 1.52 6.15 5.48
C THR A 113 0.32 5.78 4.62
N ASP A 114 -0.45 4.79 5.05
CA ASP A 114 -1.61 4.25 4.38
C ASP A 114 -1.30 3.48 3.08
N VAL A 115 -2.31 2.85 2.49
CA VAL A 115 -2.21 2.26 1.16
C VAL A 115 -2.49 3.36 0.15
N GLY A 116 -1.47 4.15 -0.16
CA GLY A 116 -1.59 5.31 -1.03
C GLY A 116 -1.70 4.96 -2.51
N CYS A 117 -1.88 5.99 -3.35
CA CYS A 117 -1.99 5.85 -4.80
C CYS A 117 -0.83 5.03 -5.39
N GLU A 118 0.37 5.32 -4.92
CA GLU A 118 1.60 4.69 -5.41
C GLU A 118 1.81 3.25 -4.93
N SER A 119 1.00 2.75 -3.97
CA SER A 119 1.01 1.32 -3.61
C SER A 119 0.51 0.44 -4.76
N CYS A 120 -0.40 0.98 -5.60
CA CYS A 120 -0.93 0.31 -6.77
C CYS A 120 -0.27 0.79 -8.07
N HIS A 121 0.04 2.08 -8.16
CA HIS A 121 0.51 2.73 -9.38
C HIS A 121 2.03 2.84 -9.49
N GLY A 122 2.77 2.59 -8.39
CA GLY A 122 4.23 2.75 -8.35
C GLY A 122 4.68 4.21 -8.19
N PRO A 123 6.00 4.46 -8.07
CA PRO A 123 6.57 5.76 -7.76
C PRO A 123 6.29 6.79 -8.87
N ALA A 124 5.80 7.99 -8.50
CA ALA A 124 5.20 8.94 -9.42
C ALA A 124 6.04 10.21 -9.67
N SER A 125 7.23 10.36 -9.09
CA SER A 125 8.00 11.60 -9.22
C SER A 125 8.31 11.98 -10.68
N GLU A 126 8.67 11.00 -11.53
CA GLU A 126 8.94 11.26 -12.94
C GLU A 126 7.69 11.63 -13.74
N HIS A 127 6.54 11.02 -13.41
CA HIS A 127 5.26 11.37 -14.00
C HIS A 127 4.92 12.85 -13.75
N ILE A 128 5.07 13.29 -12.49
CA ILE A 128 4.80 14.68 -12.10
C ILE A 128 5.78 15.65 -12.77
N ALA A 129 7.07 15.29 -12.78
CA ALA A 129 8.09 16.12 -13.42
C ALA A 129 7.82 16.32 -14.92
N ARG A 130 7.49 15.26 -15.65
CA ARG A 130 7.15 15.32 -17.08
C ARG A 130 5.95 16.23 -17.34
N TYR A 131 4.90 16.12 -16.52
CA TYR A 131 3.72 16.97 -16.64
C TYR A 131 4.07 18.45 -16.44
N ARG A 132 4.85 18.78 -15.41
CA ARG A 132 5.29 20.16 -15.14
C ARG A 132 6.17 20.74 -16.25
N ASP A 133 6.99 19.90 -16.87
CA ASP A 133 7.86 20.28 -17.99
C ASP A 133 7.12 20.40 -19.33
N GLY A 134 5.80 20.15 -19.39
CA GLY A 134 5.02 20.12 -20.62
C GLY A 134 5.45 19.01 -21.60
N LYS A 135 6.15 17.99 -21.11
CA LYS A 135 6.59 16.86 -21.93
C LYS A 135 5.46 15.87 -22.14
N PRO A 136 5.42 15.16 -23.29
CA PRO A 136 4.44 14.10 -23.50
C PRO A 136 4.50 13.09 -22.37
N ASN A 137 3.36 12.86 -21.73
CA ASN A 137 3.27 11.88 -20.66
C ASN A 137 2.89 10.52 -21.25
N ASN A 138 3.90 9.76 -21.65
CA ASN A 138 3.74 8.38 -22.13
C ASN A 138 3.65 7.37 -20.98
N PHE A 139 3.47 7.87 -19.77
CA PHE A 139 3.35 7.02 -18.60
C PHE A 139 1.98 6.33 -18.63
N GLN A 140 1.98 5.06 -18.92
CA GLN A 140 0.79 4.22 -18.83
C GLN A 140 0.97 3.28 -17.65
N PHE A 141 0.08 3.41 -16.68
CA PHE A 141 -0.03 2.39 -15.65
C PHE A 141 -0.60 1.12 -16.29
N ARG A 142 -0.01 -0.03 -15.95
CA ARG A 142 -0.60 -1.29 -16.35
C ARG A 142 -1.96 -1.45 -15.66
N PRO A 143 -2.94 -2.09 -16.29
CA PRO A 143 -4.19 -2.43 -15.64
C PRO A 143 -3.93 -3.27 -14.39
N LEU A 144 -4.61 -2.94 -13.29
CA LEU A 144 -4.58 -3.73 -12.07
C LEU A 144 -5.46 -4.97 -12.23
N GLY A 145 -5.05 -6.05 -11.58
CA GLY A 145 -5.81 -7.29 -11.53
C GLY A 145 -5.82 -7.91 -10.13
N PRO A 146 -6.56 -9.01 -9.95
CA PRO A 146 -6.67 -9.68 -8.65
C PRO A 146 -5.34 -9.99 -7.98
N GLY A 147 -4.29 -10.32 -8.78
CA GLY A 147 -2.95 -10.61 -8.27
C GLY A 147 -2.30 -9.44 -7.55
N ASP A 148 -2.60 -8.20 -7.93
CA ASP A 148 -2.06 -7.02 -7.26
C ASP A 148 -2.66 -6.86 -5.86
N CYS A 149 -3.95 -7.12 -5.74
CA CYS A 149 -4.65 -7.02 -4.45
C CYS A 149 -4.19 -8.10 -3.48
N THR A 150 -3.97 -9.33 -3.96
CA THR A 150 -3.57 -10.46 -3.11
C THR A 150 -2.14 -10.37 -2.59
N THR A 151 -1.35 -9.39 -2.99
CA THR A 151 -0.06 -9.07 -2.34
C THR A 151 -0.23 -8.61 -0.88
N CYS A 152 -1.39 -8.03 -0.55
CA CYS A 152 -1.75 -7.58 0.79
C CYS A 152 -3.00 -8.30 1.34
N HIS A 153 -3.97 -8.62 0.48
CA HIS A 153 -5.22 -9.30 0.87
C HIS A 153 -5.06 -10.82 0.86
N TYR A 154 -4.32 -11.36 1.82
CA TYR A 154 -4.10 -12.80 1.97
C TYR A 154 -4.05 -13.22 3.44
N GLY A 155 -4.21 -14.53 3.70
CA GLY A 155 -4.04 -15.15 5.01
C GLY A 155 -5.05 -14.67 6.05
N GLU A 156 -4.66 -14.71 7.31
CA GLU A 156 -5.50 -14.38 8.45
C GLU A 156 -5.72 -12.87 8.67
N PHE A 157 -4.90 -12.03 8.04
CA PHE A 157 -4.97 -10.57 8.18
C PHE A 157 -5.99 -9.93 7.24
N SER A 158 -6.58 -10.70 6.34
CA SER A 158 -7.63 -10.23 5.43
C SER A 158 -8.81 -11.19 5.45
N ARG A 159 -10.03 -10.66 5.27
CA ARG A 159 -11.14 -11.53 4.87
C ARG A 159 -10.80 -12.18 3.54
N PRO A 160 -11.39 -13.36 3.23
CA PRO A 160 -11.16 -14.02 1.94
C PRO A 160 -11.33 -13.03 0.78
N PHE A 161 -10.31 -12.97 -0.09
CA PHE A 161 -10.31 -12.01 -1.19
C PHE A 161 -11.32 -12.41 -2.26
N ASN A 162 -12.16 -11.46 -2.66
CA ASN A 162 -13.10 -11.57 -3.77
C ASN A 162 -13.03 -10.28 -4.59
N TRP A 163 -12.60 -10.38 -5.84
CA TRP A 163 -12.44 -9.23 -6.73
C TRP A 163 -13.73 -8.43 -6.90
N ASP A 164 -14.86 -9.10 -7.10
CA ASP A 164 -16.14 -8.46 -7.35
C ASP A 164 -16.68 -7.68 -6.15
N GLU A 165 -16.18 -7.98 -4.95
CA GLU A 165 -16.52 -7.26 -3.72
C GLU A 165 -15.50 -6.17 -3.36
N PHE A 166 -14.20 -6.42 -3.62
CA PHE A 166 -13.11 -5.53 -3.18
C PHE A 166 -12.86 -4.40 -4.17
N TRP A 167 -12.98 -4.68 -5.48
CA TRP A 167 -12.66 -3.71 -6.51
C TRP A 167 -13.65 -2.55 -6.65
N PRO A 168 -15.00 -2.75 -6.67
CA PRO A 168 -15.93 -1.66 -6.95
C PRO A 168 -15.81 -0.45 -6.02
N PRO A 169 -15.57 -0.59 -4.70
CA PRO A 169 -15.47 0.54 -3.78
C PRO A 169 -14.27 1.46 -4.02
N ILE A 170 -13.24 0.97 -4.71
CA ILE A 170 -11.99 1.70 -4.94
C ILE A 170 -11.70 1.92 -6.42
N SER A 171 -12.54 1.39 -7.31
CA SER A 171 -12.35 1.54 -8.74
C SER A 171 -12.52 3.01 -9.17
N HIS A 172 -11.58 3.51 -9.94
CA HIS A 172 -11.55 4.89 -10.43
C HIS A 172 -10.87 4.97 -11.79
N GLY A 173 -10.75 6.18 -12.33
CA GLY A 173 -10.21 6.44 -13.65
C GLY A 173 -11.30 6.43 -14.74
N LYS A 174 -10.90 6.63 -15.99
CA LYS A 174 -11.81 6.54 -17.13
C LYS A 174 -12.16 5.07 -17.32
N GLN A 175 -13.29 4.67 -16.77
CA GLN A 175 -13.86 3.38 -17.11
C GLN A 175 -14.21 3.42 -18.59
N ASP A 176 -13.63 2.52 -19.38
CA ASP A 176 -14.15 2.21 -20.70
C ASP A 176 -15.60 1.77 -20.54
N LYS A 177 -16.55 2.64 -20.84
CA LYS A 177 -18.00 2.37 -20.77
C LYS A 177 -18.41 1.38 -21.85
N GLY A 178 -17.74 0.22 -21.94
CA GLY A 178 -17.96 -0.69 -23.04
C GLY A 178 -17.56 -2.15 -22.87
N LYS A 179 -16.99 -2.59 -21.75
CA LYS A 179 -16.69 -4.01 -21.57
C LYS A 179 -17.11 -4.47 -20.17
N SER A 180 -18.41 -4.72 -20.04
CA SER A 180 -18.97 -5.59 -19.01
C SER A 180 -18.68 -7.04 -19.41
N GLU A 181 -18.31 -7.86 -18.40
CA GLU A 181 -18.32 -9.32 -18.40
C GLU A 181 -17.12 -10.05 -19.01
N GLU A 182 -15.92 -9.87 -18.44
CA GLU A 182 -15.02 -11.00 -18.32
C GLU A 182 -15.00 -11.46 -16.84
N LYS A 183 -15.63 -12.60 -16.57
CA LYS A 183 -15.55 -13.28 -15.27
C LYS A 183 -14.09 -13.68 -15.03
N HIS A 184 -13.44 -13.03 -14.08
CA HIS A 184 -12.12 -13.43 -13.65
C HIS A 184 -12.18 -14.79 -12.93
N PRO A 185 -11.24 -15.71 -13.22
CA PRO A 185 -11.21 -17.00 -12.52
C PRO A 185 -10.90 -16.79 -11.03
N GLU A 186 -11.57 -17.57 -10.18
CA GLU A 186 -11.33 -17.61 -8.75
C GLU A 186 -9.85 -17.92 -8.48
N VAL A 187 -9.14 -17.00 -7.83
CA VAL A 187 -7.78 -17.23 -7.34
C VAL A 187 -7.91 -17.98 -6.02
N ASN A 188 -7.80 -19.31 -6.07
CA ASN A 188 -7.70 -20.12 -4.88
C ASN A 188 -6.41 -19.76 -4.12
N SER A 189 -6.56 -19.11 -2.97
CA SER A 189 -5.45 -18.93 -2.03
C SER A 189 -5.00 -20.29 -1.49
N PRO A 190 -3.71 -20.64 -1.56
CA PRO A 190 -3.23 -21.84 -0.89
C PRO A 190 -3.37 -21.69 0.64
N ARG A 191 -3.83 -22.78 1.26
CA ARG A 191 -4.00 -22.91 2.71
C ARG A 191 -2.66 -22.92 3.44
#